data_afd57ebb88da7b8d9fa451ebf5f74cf0
#
_entry.id   afd57ebb88da7b8d9fa451ebf5f74cf0
#
_cell.length_a   1.000
_cell.length_b   1.000
_cell.length_c   1.000
_cell.angle_alpha   90.00
_cell.angle_beta   90.00
_cell.angle_gamma   90.00
#
_symmetry.space_group_name_H-M   'P 1'
#
loop_
_entity.id
_entity.type
_entity.pdbx_description
1 polymer ?
#
loop_
_entity_poly.entity_id
_entity_poly.type
_entity_poly.pdbx_seq_one_letter_code
_entity_poly.pdbx_strand_id
1 'polypeptide(L)'
;MNKTVVKVVKSGVRFNAFDSKGQKYTSQITTGARKKAYANKMALEQRVNKAGKTYWWAVPMSMFKATESTAMETPQHNTEVEIPSGHQDVVDFIQKSYGLKPKGLVMNSLKWKYLIRSAVRGKNIMMTGPAGCGKTLAAKSLINGLDRPNFYFNLGATQDPRATLIGNVHFDKSKGTFFSESLFVKAIQTPNAVILMDELTRAHPDAWNILMTVLDQGQRYLRLDEADGQQTIKVAEGVCFVATANIGNEYTATRQLDKALMDRFVVIEMDTLSDEEEYDLVTPFAENDVIELKAKDIVDFTQQNPFGMP
;
A
#
# COMPACT_ATOMS: atom_id res chain seq x y z
N MET A 1 -17.31 -11.44 40.15
CA MET A 1 -16.98 -10.03 39.71
C MET A 1 -15.80 -10.10 38.79
N ASN A 2 -16.00 -9.71 37.52
CA ASN A 2 -14.90 -9.68 36.54
C ASN A 2 -13.88 -8.62 36.95
N LYS A 3 -12.66 -9.04 37.19
CA LYS A 3 -11.54 -8.16 37.53
C LYS A 3 -11.04 -7.46 36.27
N THR A 4 -11.07 -6.12 36.23
CA THR A 4 -10.53 -5.35 35.10
C THR A 4 -9.02 -5.28 35.23
N VAL A 5 -8.30 -5.80 34.24
CA VAL A 5 -6.83 -5.71 34.11
C VAL A 5 -6.49 -4.89 32.88
N VAL A 6 -5.58 -3.93 33.01
CA VAL A 6 -5.17 -3.05 31.91
C VAL A 6 -3.68 -3.11 31.67
N LYS A 7 -3.29 -3.00 30.40
CA LYS A 7 -1.91 -2.84 29.94
C LYS A 7 -1.62 -1.35 29.75
N VAL A 8 -0.43 -0.90 30.15
CA VAL A 8 0.00 0.47 29.90
C VAL A 8 0.87 0.52 28.66
N VAL A 9 0.54 1.41 27.74
CA VAL A 9 1.24 1.65 26.48
C VAL A 9 1.77 3.08 26.46
N LYS A 10 3.03 3.26 26.05
CA LYS A 10 3.61 4.58 25.85
C LYS A 10 3.32 5.06 24.43
N SER A 11 2.83 6.30 24.31
CA SER A 11 2.62 6.98 23.03
C SER A 11 3.20 8.38 23.12
N GLY A 12 4.38 8.59 22.54
CA GLY A 12 5.17 9.79 22.72
C GLY A 12 5.51 10.02 24.21
N VAL A 13 5.17 11.18 24.74
CA VAL A 13 5.34 11.53 26.18
C VAL A 13 4.21 11.02 27.09
N ARG A 14 3.16 10.42 26.55
CA ARG A 14 1.97 10.00 27.30
C ARG A 14 1.95 8.50 27.55
N PHE A 15 1.44 8.10 28.72
CA PHE A 15 1.21 6.72 29.10
C PHE A 15 -0.29 6.46 29.15
N ASN A 16 -0.81 5.64 28.26
CA ASN A 16 -2.22 5.26 28.17
C ASN A 16 -2.43 3.86 28.73
N ALA A 17 -3.61 3.60 29.29
CA ALA A 17 -3.98 2.32 29.85
C ALA A 17 -5.24 1.77 29.16
N PHE A 18 -5.17 0.53 28.68
CA PHE A 18 -6.24 -0.15 27.95
C PHE A 18 -6.46 -1.54 28.51
N ASP A 19 -7.70 -2.01 28.55
CA ASP A 19 -8.03 -3.41 28.85
C ASP A 19 -7.85 -4.29 27.60
N SER A 20 -8.12 -5.59 27.74
CA SER A 20 -8.04 -6.57 26.66
C SER A 20 -9.03 -6.33 25.51
N LYS A 21 -10.06 -5.55 25.73
CA LYS A 21 -11.07 -5.15 24.72
C LYS A 21 -10.76 -3.81 24.06
N GLY A 22 -9.63 -3.18 24.40
CA GLY A 22 -9.24 -1.87 23.89
C GLY A 22 -9.90 -0.67 24.57
N GLN A 23 -10.69 -0.89 25.62
CA GLN A 23 -11.32 0.19 26.38
C GLN A 23 -10.26 0.98 27.16
N LYS A 24 -10.35 2.31 27.11
CA LYS A 24 -9.35 3.21 27.69
C LYS A 24 -9.69 3.57 29.16
N TYR A 25 -8.72 3.35 30.04
CA TYR A 25 -8.80 3.62 31.49
C TYR A 25 -7.80 4.71 31.95
N THR A 26 -7.20 5.42 31.04
CA THR A 26 -6.10 6.38 31.29
C THR A 26 -6.48 7.47 32.31
N SER A 27 -7.72 7.99 32.29
CA SER A 27 -8.21 9.02 33.20
C SER A 27 -8.46 8.51 34.63
N GLN A 28 -8.65 7.20 34.81
CA GLN A 28 -8.92 6.57 36.11
C GLN A 28 -7.64 6.17 36.86
N ILE A 29 -6.47 6.29 36.22
CA ILE A 29 -5.19 5.84 36.75
C ILE A 29 -4.22 7.01 36.79
N THR A 30 -3.58 7.25 37.92
CA THR A 30 -2.60 8.34 38.05
C THR A 30 -1.41 8.15 37.09
N THR A 31 -0.85 9.26 36.60
CA THR A 31 0.30 9.24 35.70
C THR A 31 1.49 8.53 36.31
N GLY A 32 1.71 8.70 37.64
CA GLY A 32 2.79 8.02 38.37
C GLY A 32 2.63 6.50 38.37
N ALA A 33 1.42 6.00 38.64
CA ALA A 33 1.15 4.55 38.60
C ALA A 33 1.36 3.95 37.22
N ARG A 34 0.91 4.65 36.16
CA ARG A 34 1.12 4.22 34.77
C ARG A 34 2.60 4.19 34.38
N LYS A 35 3.38 5.23 34.71
CA LYS A 35 4.82 5.27 34.46
C LYS A 35 5.54 4.10 35.16
N LYS A 36 5.21 3.85 36.46
CA LYS A 36 5.81 2.77 37.24
C LYS A 36 5.45 1.39 36.69
N ALA A 37 4.19 1.17 36.30
CA ALA A 37 3.76 -0.09 35.69
C ALA A 37 4.45 -0.35 34.35
N TYR A 38 4.56 0.67 33.50
CA TYR A 38 5.27 0.56 32.23
C TYR A 38 6.74 0.24 32.39
N ALA A 39 7.46 0.98 33.27
CA ALA A 39 8.90 0.76 33.53
C ALA A 39 9.19 -0.64 34.06
N ASN A 40 8.31 -1.20 34.87
CA ASN A 40 8.48 -2.54 35.46
C ASN A 40 7.84 -3.65 34.60
N LYS A 41 7.37 -3.37 33.39
CA LYS A 41 6.69 -4.32 32.49
C LYS A 41 5.52 -5.05 33.19
N MET A 42 4.73 -4.34 34.00
CA MET A 42 3.60 -4.86 34.76
C MET A 42 2.26 -4.34 34.19
N ALA A 43 1.20 -5.11 34.39
CA ALA A 43 -0.18 -4.66 34.18
C ALA A 43 -0.75 -4.04 35.46
N LEU A 44 -1.93 -3.38 35.36
CA LEU A 44 -2.64 -2.80 36.50
C LEU A 44 -4.02 -3.45 36.62
N GLU A 45 -4.34 -4.00 37.79
CA GLU A 45 -5.63 -4.60 38.13
C GLU A 45 -6.45 -3.63 38.98
N GLN A 46 -7.73 -3.46 38.64
CA GLN A 46 -8.67 -2.67 39.43
C GLN A 46 -9.12 -3.46 40.65
N ARG A 47 -8.98 -2.88 41.84
CA ARG A 47 -9.38 -3.46 43.12
C ARG A 47 -10.23 -2.50 43.91
N VAL A 48 -11.05 -3.03 44.81
CA VAL A 48 -11.90 -2.26 45.74
C VAL A 48 -11.41 -2.55 47.16
N ASN A 49 -11.18 -1.49 47.96
CA ASN A 49 -10.79 -1.65 49.35
C ASN A 49 -12.03 -1.93 50.24
N LYS A 50 -11.80 -2.21 51.53
CA LYS A 50 -12.87 -2.49 52.51
C LYS A 50 -13.87 -1.34 52.70
N ALA A 51 -13.47 -0.11 52.31
CA ALA A 51 -14.30 1.08 52.38
C ALA A 51 -15.04 1.36 51.03
N GLY A 52 -15.04 0.42 50.07
CA GLY A 52 -15.72 0.55 48.79
C GLY A 52 -14.98 1.44 47.75
N LYS A 53 -13.79 1.96 48.07
CA LYS A 53 -13.03 2.83 47.16
C LYS A 53 -12.20 2.00 46.18
N THR A 54 -12.31 2.33 44.91
CA THR A 54 -11.54 1.68 43.79
C THR A 54 -10.09 2.18 43.73
N TYR A 55 -9.16 1.31 43.58
CA TYR A 55 -7.74 1.61 43.35
C TYR A 55 -7.09 0.63 42.35
N TRP A 56 -5.93 0.99 41.81
CA TRP A 56 -5.22 0.20 40.82
C TRP A 56 -3.94 -0.40 41.42
N TRP A 57 -3.81 -1.72 41.28
CA TRP A 57 -2.69 -2.48 41.84
C TRP A 57 -1.83 -3.08 40.71
N ALA A 58 -0.51 -3.00 40.85
CA ALA A 58 0.42 -3.58 39.87
C ALA A 58 0.42 -5.12 39.98
N VAL A 59 0.24 -5.78 38.84
CA VAL A 59 0.19 -7.24 38.72
C VAL A 59 1.11 -7.71 37.59
N PRO A 60 1.57 -8.97 37.60
CA PRO A 60 2.37 -9.52 36.49
C PRO A 60 1.64 -9.39 35.15
N MET A 61 2.40 -9.15 34.06
CA MET A 61 1.83 -9.04 32.72
C MET A 61 1.12 -10.32 32.25
N SER A 62 1.46 -11.47 32.84
CA SER A 62 0.76 -12.74 32.59
C SER A 62 -0.73 -12.69 32.94
N MET A 63 -1.12 -11.88 33.93
CA MET A 63 -2.54 -11.69 34.26
C MET A 63 -3.31 -10.93 33.18
N PHE A 64 -2.68 -9.97 32.51
CA PHE A 64 -3.27 -9.31 31.35
C PHE A 64 -3.42 -10.29 30.18
N LYS A 65 -2.40 -11.10 29.89
CA LYS A 65 -2.45 -12.12 28.83
C LYS A 65 -3.50 -13.20 29.09
N ALA A 66 -3.72 -13.60 30.35
CA ALA A 66 -4.77 -14.53 30.70
C ALA A 66 -6.17 -13.94 30.45
N THR A 67 -6.34 -12.62 30.66
CA THR A 67 -7.60 -11.91 30.35
C THR A 67 -7.78 -11.69 28.84
N GLU A 68 -6.69 -11.54 28.10
CA GLU A 68 -6.67 -11.51 26.64
C GLU A 68 -7.13 -12.86 26.03
N SER A 69 -6.66 -13.98 26.58
CA SER A 69 -7.08 -15.32 26.11
C SER A 69 -8.55 -15.64 26.40
N THR A 70 -9.14 -15.06 27.45
CA THR A 70 -10.59 -15.17 27.76
C THR A 70 -11.45 -14.16 27.02
N ALA A 71 -10.87 -13.06 26.51
CA ALA A 71 -11.57 -12.04 25.74
C ALA A 71 -11.50 -12.27 24.22
N MET A 72 -10.66 -13.19 23.77
CA MET A 72 -10.57 -13.66 22.37
C MET A 72 -11.47 -14.87 22.09
N GLU A 73 -12.59 -15.00 22.76
CA GLU A 73 -13.79 -15.49 22.09
C GLU A 73 -14.41 -14.29 21.36
N THR A 74 -13.75 -13.84 20.31
CA THR A 74 -14.45 -13.26 19.18
C THR A 74 -15.56 -14.24 18.86
N PRO A 75 -16.83 -13.79 18.68
CA PRO A 75 -17.78 -14.65 18.01
C PRO A 75 -17.08 -15.02 16.70
N GLN A 76 -16.67 -16.28 16.60
CA GLN A 76 -16.45 -16.91 15.34
C GLN A 76 -17.82 -16.82 14.66
N HIS A 77 -18.03 -15.71 13.92
CA HIS A 77 -18.86 -15.76 12.76
C HIS A 77 -18.09 -16.69 11.79
N ASN A 78 -18.12 -17.98 12.10
CA ASN A 78 -18.09 -19.02 11.11
C ASN A 78 -19.44 -18.97 10.37
N THR A 79 -19.78 -17.86 9.78
CA THR A 79 -20.43 -17.89 8.50
C THR A 79 -19.33 -18.35 7.57
N GLU A 80 -19.23 -19.64 7.33
CA GLU A 80 -18.70 -20.15 6.07
C GLU A 80 -19.46 -19.35 5.02
N VAL A 81 -18.80 -18.31 4.47
CA VAL A 81 -19.33 -17.61 3.32
C VAL A 81 -19.29 -18.67 2.25
N GLU A 82 -20.46 -19.25 1.90
CA GLU A 82 -20.59 -20.16 0.77
C GLU A 82 -20.10 -19.40 -0.47
N ILE A 83 -18.86 -19.71 -0.86
CA ILE A 83 -18.29 -19.16 -2.08
C ILE A 83 -18.96 -19.90 -3.23
N PRO A 84 -19.68 -19.19 -4.12
CA PRO A 84 -20.28 -19.84 -5.28
C PRO A 84 -19.20 -20.68 -6.00
N SER A 85 -19.53 -21.90 -6.35
CA SER A 85 -18.58 -22.89 -6.89
C SER A 85 -17.76 -22.41 -8.11
N GLY A 86 -18.27 -21.44 -8.87
CA GLY A 86 -17.54 -20.82 -9.98
C GLY A 86 -16.47 -19.78 -9.60
N HIS A 87 -16.28 -19.48 -8.31
CA HIS A 87 -15.31 -18.48 -7.86
C HIS A 87 -14.21 -19.06 -6.96
N GLN A 88 -14.22 -20.36 -6.70
CA GLN A 88 -13.24 -21.00 -5.83
C GLN A 88 -11.81 -20.83 -6.37
N ASP A 89 -11.61 -21.03 -7.66
CA ASP A 89 -10.30 -20.87 -8.31
C ASP A 89 -9.72 -19.46 -8.12
N VAL A 90 -10.58 -18.42 -8.17
CA VAL A 90 -10.17 -17.03 -7.95
C VAL A 90 -9.78 -16.82 -6.49
N VAL A 91 -10.50 -17.38 -5.55
CA VAL A 91 -10.19 -17.29 -4.11
C VAL A 91 -8.88 -18.00 -3.81
N ASP A 92 -8.68 -19.21 -4.34
CA ASP A 92 -7.47 -19.99 -4.16
C ASP A 92 -6.25 -19.28 -4.76
N PHE A 93 -6.42 -18.68 -5.95
CA PHE A 93 -5.38 -17.86 -6.56
C PHE A 93 -5.03 -16.64 -5.69
N ILE A 94 -6.04 -15.92 -5.16
CA ILE A 94 -5.81 -14.79 -4.27
C ILE A 94 -5.07 -15.24 -3.01
N GLN A 95 -5.47 -16.34 -2.39
CA GLN A 95 -4.82 -16.87 -1.19
C GLN A 95 -3.36 -17.24 -1.44
N LYS A 96 -3.09 -17.96 -2.52
CA LYS A 96 -1.71 -18.29 -2.95
C LYS A 96 -0.88 -17.04 -3.21
N SER A 97 -1.49 -16.04 -3.83
CA SER A 97 -0.82 -14.77 -4.18
C SER A 97 -0.39 -13.96 -2.95
N TYR A 98 -1.03 -14.15 -1.79
CA TYR A 98 -0.61 -13.50 -0.55
C TYR A 98 0.79 -13.92 -0.09
N GLY A 99 1.19 -15.17 -0.39
CA GLY A 99 2.54 -15.68 -0.14
C GLY A 99 3.61 -15.15 -1.10
N LEU A 100 3.23 -14.44 -2.16
CA LEU A 100 4.15 -13.93 -3.17
C LEU A 100 4.78 -12.58 -2.80
N LYS A 101 4.48 -12.02 -1.61
CA LYS A 101 5.14 -10.80 -1.15
C LYS A 101 6.64 -11.06 -0.97
N PRO A 102 7.54 -10.33 -1.69
CA PRO A 102 8.97 -10.52 -1.53
C PRO A 102 9.43 -10.18 -0.11
N LYS A 103 10.45 -10.87 0.38
CA LYS A 103 11.03 -10.61 1.71
C LYS A 103 11.59 -9.19 1.82
N GLY A 104 12.14 -8.63 0.75
CA GLY A 104 12.66 -7.26 0.71
C GLY A 104 11.60 -6.16 0.52
N LEU A 105 10.30 -6.50 0.45
CA LEU A 105 9.23 -5.52 0.41
C LEU A 105 8.62 -5.37 1.81
N VAL A 106 8.96 -4.29 2.49
CA VAL A 106 8.31 -3.92 3.75
C VAL A 106 6.99 -3.22 3.42
N MET A 107 5.90 -3.91 3.65
CA MET A 107 4.54 -3.43 3.42
C MET A 107 3.59 -4.17 4.34
N ASN A 108 2.63 -3.45 4.90
CA ASN A 108 1.58 -4.03 5.70
C ASN A 108 0.84 -5.14 4.91
N SER A 109 0.63 -6.30 5.55
CA SER A 109 0.01 -7.47 4.92
C SER A 109 -1.39 -7.18 4.37
N LEU A 110 -2.14 -6.28 5.00
CA LEU A 110 -3.47 -5.87 4.54
C LEU A 110 -3.39 -5.06 3.24
N LYS A 111 -2.43 -4.11 3.15
CA LYS A 111 -2.19 -3.33 1.93
C LYS A 111 -1.79 -4.25 0.76
N TRP A 112 -0.91 -5.24 1.02
CA TRP A 112 -0.55 -6.25 0.02
C TRP A 112 -1.76 -7.07 -0.46
N LYS A 113 -2.62 -7.50 0.47
CA LYS A 113 -3.87 -8.22 0.14
C LYS A 113 -4.80 -7.37 -0.73
N TYR A 114 -4.92 -6.09 -0.44
CA TYR A 114 -5.71 -5.17 -1.26
C TYR A 114 -5.14 -5.00 -2.67
N LEU A 115 -3.81 -4.91 -2.81
CA LEU A 115 -3.12 -4.87 -4.10
C LEU A 115 -3.46 -6.10 -4.95
N ILE A 116 -3.21 -7.30 -4.41
CA ILE A 116 -3.48 -8.57 -5.11
C ILE A 116 -4.96 -8.67 -5.50
N ARG A 117 -5.86 -8.46 -4.55
CA ARG A 117 -7.29 -8.55 -4.80
C ARG A 117 -7.77 -7.58 -5.89
N SER A 118 -7.27 -6.35 -5.87
CA SER A 118 -7.65 -5.33 -6.86
C SER A 118 -7.13 -5.70 -8.24
N ALA A 119 -5.87 -6.15 -8.32
CA ALA A 119 -5.26 -6.57 -9.59
C ALA A 119 -5.97 -7.78 -10.21
N VAL A 120 -6.29 -8.80 -9.41
CA VAL A 120 -7.01 -9.99 -9.88
C VAL A 120 -8.39 -9.64 -10.43
N ARG A 121 -9.05 -8.65 -9.84
CA ARG A 121 -10.36 -8.14 -10.28
C ARG A 121 -10.30 -7.14 -11.44
N GLY A 122 -9.13 -6.92 -12.02
CA GLY A 122 -8.94 -5.94 -13.11
C GLY A 122 -9.23 -4.50 -12.70
N LYS A 123 -9.12 -4.15 -11.40
CA LYS A 123 -9.30 -2.78 -10.93
C LYS A 123 -8.05 -1.95 -11.18
N ASN A 124 -8.23 -0.68 -11.50
CA ASN A 124 -7.10 0.24 -11.57
C ASN A 124 -6.63 0.57 -10.15
N ILE A 125 -5.32 0.56 -9.93
CA ILE A 125 -4.69 0.75 -8.62
C ILE A 125 -3.75 1.94 -8.71
N MET A 126 -3.78 2.82 -7.73
CA MET A 126 -2.80 3.91 -7.58
C MET A 126 -2.10 3.77 -6.22
N MET A 127 -0.79 3.63 -6.24
CA MET A 127 0.03 3.69 -5.04
C MET A 127 0.55 5.11 -4.86
N THR A 128 0.21 5.71 -3.73
CA THR A 128 0.57 7.07 -3.37
C THR A 128 1.49 7.07 -2.14
N GLY A 129 2.29 8.11 -1.96
CA GLY A 129 3.15 8.26 -0.79
C GLY A 129 4.43 9.00 -1.10
N PRO A 130 5.29 9.22 -0.09
CA PRO A 130 6.56 9.92 -0.22
C PRO A 130 7.53 9.25 -1.21
N ALA A 131 8.52 10.00 -1.69
CA ALA A 131 9.61 9.41 -2.48
C ALA A 131 10.36 8.39 -1.62
N GLY A 132 10.82 7.31 -2.24
CA GLY A 132 11.59 6.27 -1.53
C GLY A 132 10.78 5.25 -0.73
N CYS A 133 9.47 5.44 -0.47
CA CYS A 133 8.64 4.49 0.30
C CYS A 133 8.33 3.15 -0.41
N GLY A 134 8.99 2.83 -1.53
CA GLY A 134 8.89 1.53 -2.18
C GLY A 134 7.71 1.34 -3.15
N LYS A 135 7.02 2.40 -3.62
CA LYS A 135 5.86 2.29 -4.56
C LYS A 135 6.17 1.48 -5.81
N THR A 136 7.22 1.85 -6.53
CA THR A 136 7.63 1.17 -7.77
C THR A 136 8.08 -0.26 -7.49
N LEU A 137 8.73 -0.52 -6.34
CA LEU A 137 9.11 -1.86 -5.91
C LEU A 137 7.87 -2.72 -5.65
N ALA A 138 6.87 -2.19 -4.94
CA ALA A 138 5.61 -2.88 -4.67
C ALA A 138 4.85 -3.18 -5.97
N ALA A 139 4.81 -2.23 -6.92
CA ALA A 139 4.20 -2.42 -8.23
C ALA A 139 4.87 -3.54 -9.04
N LYS A 140 6.20 -3.51 -9.13
CA LYS A 140 6.97 -4.55 -9.83
C LYS A 140 6.83 -5.92 -9.15
N SER A 141 6.80 -5.95 -7.82
CA SER A 141 6.58 -7.18 -7.05
C SER A 141 5.19 -7.78 -7.30
N LEU A 142 4.16 -6.92 -7.38
CA LEU A 142 2.81 -7.32 -7.76
C LEU A 142 2.79 -7.95 -9.16
N ILE A 143 3.41 -7.29 -10.13
CA ILE A 143 3.48 -7.75 -11.52
C ILE A 143 4.15 -9.12 -11.60
N ASN A 144 5.31 -9.27 -10.98
CA ASN A 144 6.06 -10.52 -10.96
C ASN A 144 5.28 -11.66 -10.26
N GLY A 145 4.54 -11.33 -9.19
CA GLY A 145 3.74 -12.30 -8.46
C GLY A 145 2.51 -12.78 -9.21
N LEU A 146 1.97 -12.01 -10.14
CA LEU A 146 0.77 -12.37 -10.88
C LEU A 146 1.04 -13.25 -12.11
N ASP A 147 2.29 -13.31 -12.57
CA ASP A 147 2.71 -14.07 -13.78
C ASP A 147 1.79 -13.78 -14.99
N ARG A 148 1.57 -12.50 -15.26
CA ARG A 148 0.72 -12.01 -16.35
C ARG A 148 1.53 -11.21 -17.35
N PRO A 149 1.07 -11.07 -18.61
CA PRO A 149 1.66 -10.11 -19.54
C PRO A 149 1.77 -8.75 -18.88
N ASN A 150 2.94 -8.10 -18.96
CA ASN A 150 3.15 -6.84 -18.29
C ASN A 150 3.84 -5.82 -19.19
N PHE A 151 3.49 -4.55 -18.95
CA PHE A 151 4.03 -3.42 -19.68
C PHE A 151 4.35 -2.29 -18.71
N TYR A 152 5.46 -1.59 -18.96
CA TYR A 152 5.94 -0.49 -18.13
C TYR A 152 6.01 0.80 -18.94
N PHE A 153 5.42 1.87 -18.40
CA PHE A 153 5.46 3.21 -18.97
C PHE A 153 5.85 4.23 -17.89
N ASN A 154 7.00 4.90 -18.07
CA ASN A 154 7.35 6.03 -17.22
C ASN A 154 6.71 7.29 -17.83
N LEU A 155 5.57 7.70 -17.27
CA LEU A 155 4.84 8.86 -17.75
C LEU A 155 5.47 10.19 -17.33
N GLY A 156 6.26 10.18 -16.25
CA GLY A 156 6.98 11.37 -15.79
C GLY A 156 8.14 11.78 -16.71
N ALA A 157 8.70 10.84 -17.46
CA ALA A 157 9.77 11.08 -18.43
C ALA A 157 9.26 11.32 -19.86
N THR A 158 7.96 11.19 -20.10
CA THR A 158 7.35 11.29 -21.44
C THR A 158 7.20 12.74 -21.84
N GLN A 159 7.85 13.14 -22.94
CA GLN A 159 7.73 14.48 -23.51
C GLN A 159 6.54 14.60 -24.46
N ASP A 160 6.23 13.56 -25.22
CA ASP A 160 5.09 13.47 -26.13
C ASP A 160 4.11 12.37 -25.67
N PRO A 161 3.06 12.72 -24.93
CA PRO A 161 2.05 11.77 -24.47
C PRO A 161 1.28 11.09 -25.62
N ARG A 162 1.03 11.80 -26.70
CA ARG A 162 0.29 11.25 -27.84
C ARG A 162 1.09 10.15 -28.51
N ALA A 163 2.35 10.42 -28.82
CA ALA A 163 3.26 9.44 -29.40
C ALA A 163 3.39 8.18 -28.52
N THR A 164 3.48 8.39 -27.21
CA THR A 164 3.66 7.29 -26.24
C THR A 164 2.39 6.45 -26.04
N LEU A 165 1.21 7.10 -25.96
CA LEU A 165 -0.05 6.44 -25.61
C LEU A 165 -0.91 6.08 -26.81
N ILE A 166 -0.81 6.83 -27.92
CA ILE A 166 -1.62 6.62 -29.11
C ILE A 166 -0.76 6.03 -30.23
N GLY A 167 0.26 6.76 -30.65
CA GLY A 167 1.14 6.39 -31.77
C GLY A 167 1.53 7.59 -32.60
N ASN A 168 2.21 7.32 -33.71
CA ASN A 168 2.73 8.33 -34.60
C ASN A 168 2.42 8.05 -36.07
N VAL A 169 2.31 9.10 -36.85
CA VAL A 169 2.24 9.03 -38.29
C VAL A 169 3.69 9.04 -38.84
N HIS A 170 4.00 8.05 -39.66
CA HIS A 170 5.28 7.91 -40.33
C HIS A 170 5.13 8.01 -41.82
N PHE A 171 6.20 8.42 -42.49
CA PHE A 171 6.29 8.40 -43.95
C PHE A 171 7.36 7.39 -44.38
N ASP A 172 6.97 6.47 -45.23
CA ASP A 172 7.87 5.54 -45.90
C ASP A 172 7.79 5.73 -47.43
N LYS A 173 8.94 5.71 -48.11
CA LYS A 173 8.98 5.95 -49.55
C LYS A 173 8.21 4.94 -50.40
N SER A 174 8.04 3.72 -49.88
CA SER A 174 7.36 2.62 -50.57
C SER A 174 5.89 2.49 -50.17
N LYS A 175 5.54 2.86 -48.92
CA LYS A 175 4.18 2.69 -48.34
C LYS A 175 3.40 4.01 -48.26
N GLY A 176 4.06 5.15 -48.48
CA GLY A 176 3.46 6.46 -48.25
C GLY A 176 3.35 6.79 -46.76
N THR A 177 2.37 7.62 -46.43
CA THR A 177 2.08 7.98 -45.03
C THR A 177 1.25 6.89 -44.40
N PHE A 178 1.67 6.42 -43.19
CA PHE A 178 0.95 5.42 -42.44
C PHE A 178 1.02 5.71 -40.94
N PHE A 179 -0.02 5.29 -40.20
CA PHE A 179 -0.08 5.38 -38.76
C PHE A 179 0.54 4.13 -38.12
N SER A 180 1.38 4.32 -37.08
CA SER A 180 1.96 3.25 -36.27
C SER A 180 1.47 3.35 -34.85
N GLU A 181 0.75 2.32 -34.39
CA GLU A 181 0.26 2.21 -33.03
C GLU A 181 1.40 2.17 -32.02
N SER A 182 1.20 2.80 -30.86
CA SER A 182 2.14 2.75 -29.74
C SER A 182 2.17 1.38 -29.06
N LEU A 183 3.18 1.16 -28.22
CA LEU A 183 3.22 -0.01 -27.33
C LEU A 183 2.04 -0.01 -26.35
N PHE A 184 1.55 1.16 -25.94
CA PHE A 184 0.42 1.28 -25.03
C PHE A 184 -0.88 0.76 -25.67
N VAL A 185 -1.11 1.04 -26.94
CA VAL A 185 -2.26 0.50 -27.68
C VAL A 185 -2.22 -1.03 -27.71
N LYS A 186 -1.05 -1.62 -27.95
CA LYS A 186 -0.85 -3.08 -27.88
C LYS A 186 -1.07 -3.63 -26.46
N ALA A 187 -0.59 -2.90 -25.45
CA ALA A 187 -0.73 -3.29 -24.05
C ALA A 187 -2.19 -3.38 -23.62
N ILE A 188 -3.01 -2.36 -23.96
CA ILE A 188 -4.44 -2.36 -23.58
C ILE A 188 -5.26 -3.40 -24.33
N GLN A 189 -4.80 -3.90 -25.46
CA GLN A 189 -5.44 -4.98 -26.23
C GLN A 189 -5.01 -6.38 -25.76
N THR A 190 -4.00 -6.49 -24.89
CA THR A 190 -3.50 -7.77 -24.40
C THR A 190 -4.35 -8.23 -23.21
N PRO A 191 -5.11 -9.33 -23.33
CA PRO A 191 -5.96 -9.82 -22.23
C PRO A 191 -5.15 -10.11 -20.95
N ASN A 192 -5.73 -9.80 -19.79
CA ASN A 192 -5.11 -9.98 -18.47
C ASN A 192 -3.79 -9.24 -18.25
N ALA A 193 -3.41 -8.30 -19.11
CA ALA A 193 -2.19 -7.55 -18.95
C ALA A 193 -2.21 -6.69 -17.67
N VAL A 194 -1.04 -6.53 -17.06
CA VAL A 194 -0.79 -5.55 -15.99
C VAL A 194 0.04 -4.42 -16.56
N ILE A 195 -0.50 -3.22 -16.56
CA ILE A 195 0.11 -2.03 -17.15
C ILE A 195 0.55 -1.09 -16.03
N LEU A 196 1.87 -0.96 -15.83
CA LEU A 196 2.47 -0.07 -14.85
C LEU A 196 2.70 1.31 -15.47
N MET A 197 2.06 2.32 -14.91
CA MET A 197 2.19 3.73 -15.24
C MET A 197 2.95 4.43 -14.10
N ASP A 198 4.24 4.57 -14.24
CA ASP A 198 5.11 5.14 -13.20
C ASP A 198 5.13 6.67 -13.28
N GLU A 199 5.23 7.32 -12.12
CA GLU A 199 5.30 8.77 -11.96
C GLU A 199 4.09 9.54 -12.56
N LEU A 200 2.87 9.03 -12.39
CA LEU A 200 1.66 9.61 -12.99
C LEU A 200 1.46 11.09 -12.63
N THR A 201 1.86 11.54 -11.43
CA THR A 201 1.77 12.95 -11.00
C THR A 201 2.73 13.87 -11.74
N ARG A 202 3.77 13.34 -12.38
CA ARG A 202 4.71 14.11 -13.19
C ARG A 202 4.36 14.11 -14.69
N ALA A 203 3.37 13.30 -15.08
CA ALA A 203 2.92 13.20 -16.46
C ALA A 203 2.38 14.54 -17.00
N HIS A 204 2.50 14.73 -18.30
CA HIS A 204 1.90 15.86 -18.98
C HIS A 204 0.35 15.77 -18.89
N PRO A 205 -0.39 16.88 -18.74
CA PRO A 205 -1.86 16.87 -18.65
C PRO A 205 -2.55 16.15 -19.81
N ASP A 206 -1.99 16.20 -21.02
CA ASP A 206 -2.54 15.48 -22.17
C ASP A 206 -2.54 13.97 -21.98
N ALA A 207 -1.55 13.42 -21.26
CA ALA A 207 -1.57 12.01 -20.88
C ALA A 207 -2.79 11.68 -20.00
N TRP A 208 -3.11 12.54 -19.04
CA TRP A 208 -4.28 12.35 -18.19
C TRP A 208 -5.58 12.37 -18.99
N ASN A 209 -5.72 13.32 -19.94
CA ASN A 209 -6.90 13.40 -20.80
C ASN A 209 -7.09 12.13 -21.63
N ILE A 210 -5.99 11.59 -22.21
CA ILE A 210 -6.02 10.33 -22.97
C ILE A 210 -6.43 9.16 -22.06
N LEU A 211 -5.92 9.12 -20.84
CA LEU A 211 -6.18 8.04 -19.89
C LEU A 211 -7.59 8.06 -19.29
N MET A 212 -8.30 9.19 -19.34
CA MET A 212 -9.63 9.31 -18.71
C MET A 212 -10.63 8.27 -19.20
N THR A 213 -10.70 8.00 -20.50
CA THR A 213 -11.60 7.00 -21.09
C THR A 213 -11.08 5.57 -20.93
N VAL A 214 -9.77 5.40 -20.97
CA VAL A 214 -9.11 4.10 -20.81
C VAL A 214 -9.29 3.55 -19.39
N LEU A 215 -9.22 4.43 -18.37
CA LEU A 215 -9.34 4.08 -16.96
C LEU A 215 -10.78 4.02 -16.46
N ASP A 216 -11.73 4.55 -17.23
CA ASP A 216 -13.15 4.56 -16.85
C ASP A 216 -13.72 3.14 -16.86
N GLN A 217 -14.19 2.66 -15.71
CA GLN A 217 -14.67 1.27 -15.56
C GLN A 217 -15.89 0.94 -16.42
N GLY A 218 -16.67 1.95 -16.79
CA GLY A 218 -17.87 1.77 -17.62
C GLY A 218 -17.61 1.81 -19.12
N GLN A 219 -16.48 2.41 -19.53
CA GLN A 219 -16.20 2.66 -20.95
C GLN A 219 -14.98 1.89 -21.45
N ARG A 220 -13.81 2.06 -20.82
CA ARG A 220 -12.57 1.34 -21.10
C ARG A 220 -12.22 1.29 -22.59
N TYR A 221 -12.02 2.46 -23.21
CA TYR A 221 -11.62 2.56 -24.62
C TYR A 221 -10.59 3.65 -24.85
N LEU A 222 -9.86 3.53 -25.96
CA LEU A 222 -8.97 4.55 -26.52
C LEU A 222 -9.40 4.86 -27.97
N ARG A 223 -9.47 6.14 -28.33
CA ARG A 223 -9.70 6.56 -29.72
C ARG A 223 -8.39 6.83 -30.41
N LEU A 224 -8.25 6.30 -31.62
CA LEU A 224 -7.14 6.56 -32.53
C LEU A 224 -7.62 7.46 -33.65
N ASP A 225 -7.72 8.77 -33.38
CA ASP A 225 -8.25 9.76 -34.35
C ASP A 225 -7.31 9.99 -35.54
N GLU A 226 -6.00 9.67 -35.38
CA GLU A 226 -4.99 9.76 -36.43
C GLU A 226 -4.90 8.48 -37.31
N ALA A 227 -5.52 7.39 -36.90
CA ALA A 227 -5.54 6.17 -37.68
C ALA A 227 -6.58 6.22 -38.79
N ASP A 228 -6.30 5.58 -39.90
CA ASP A 228 -7.26 5.43 -40.98
C ASP A 228 -8.55 4.75 -40.46
N GLY A 229 -9.69 5.43 -40.64
CA GLY A 229 -10.99 4.94 -40.18
C GLY A 229 -11.34 5.27 -38.71
N GLN A 230 -10.60 6.15 -38.03
CA GLN A 230 -10.89 6.63 -36.66
C GLN A 230 -11.25 5.48 -35.69
N GLN A 231 -10.35 4.55 -35.53
CA GLN A 231 -10.60 3.33 -34.78
C GLN A 231 -10.79 3.60 -33.28
N THR A 232 -11.73 2.89 -32.69
CA THR A 232 -11.91 2.83 -31.24
C THR A 232 -11.42 1.49 -30.70
N ILE A 233 -10.36 1.53 -29.89
CA ILE A 233 -9.73 0.36 -29.30
C ILE A 233 -10.33 0.14 -27.90
N LYS A 234 -10.98 -0.99 -27.70
CA LYS A 234 -11.46 -1.39 -26.35
C LYS A 234 -10.32 -1.98 -25.55
N VAL A 235 -10.26 -1.65 -24.26
CA VAL A 235 -9.36 -2.31 -23.31
C VAL A 235 -9.81 -3.76 -23.13
N ALA A 236 -8.89 -4.68 -23.31
CA ALA A 236 -9.15 -6.12 -23.20
C ALA A 236 -9.58 -6.51 -21.78
N GLU A 237 -10.27 -7.65 -21.69
CA GLU A 237 -10.74 -8.18 -20.42
C GLU A 237 -9.58 -8.52 -19.48
N GLY A 238 -9.76 -8.29 -18.17
CA GLY A 238 -8.79 -8.60 -17.15
C GLY A 238 -7.59 -7.64 -17.09
N VAL A 239 -7.50 -6.63 -17.97
CA VAL A 239 -6.42 -5.63 -17.92
C VAL A 239 -6.50 -4.84 -16.61
N CYS A 240 -5.38 -4.75 -15.91
CA CYS A 240 -5.22 -4.00 -14.67
C CYS A 240 -4.20 -2.87 -14.88
N PHE A 241 -4.58 -1.65 -14.55
CA PHE A 241 -3.65 -0.53 -14.53
C PHE A 241 -3.13 -0.31 -13.11
N VAL A 242 -1.81 -0.18 -12.99
CA VAL A 242 -1.13 0.12 -11.73
C VAL A 242 -0.38 1.43 -11.91
N ALA A 243 -0.71 2.45 -11.14
CA ALA A 243 -0.05 3.75 -11.19
C ALA A 243 0.75 4.01 -9.91
N THR A 244 1.86 4.74 -10.03
CA THR A 244 2.56 5.31 -8.88
C THR A 244 2.45 6.83 -8.92
N ALA A 245 2.30 7.44 -7.75
CA ALA A 245 2.15 8.88 -7.61
C ALA A 245 2.87 9.37 -6.35
N ASN A 246 3.66 10.42 -6.47
CA ASN A 246 4.20 11.14 -5.32
C ASN A 246 3.20 12.21 -4.93
N ILE A 247 2.72 12.18 -3.69
CA ILE A 247 1.79 13.17 -3.14
C ILE A 247 2.48 13.88 -1.98
N GLY A 248 2.52 15.20 -2.03
CA GLY A 248 3.11 16.06 -1.02
C GLY A 248 3.44 17.43 -1.62
N ASN A 249 3.38 18.48 -0.81
CA ASN A 249 3.67 19.85 -1.24
C ASN A 249 5.17 20.08 -1.44
N GLU A 250 6.01 19.17 -1.00
CA GLU A 250 7.48 19.18 -1.11
C GLU A 250 7.97 18.84 -2.52
N TYR A 251 7.12 18.29 -3.38
CA TYR A 251 7.51 17.87 -4.73
C TYR A 251 7.20 18.96 -5.77
N THR A 252 8.17 19.78 -6.07
CA THR A 252 8.05 20.93 -7.02
C THR A 252 7.71 20.52 -8.46
N ALA A 253 8.03 19.29 -8.86
CA ALA A 253 7.77 18.76 -10.21
C ALA A 253 6.49 17.93 -10.31
N THR A 254 5.74 17.74 -9.20
CA THR A 254 4.47 17.02 -9.22
C THR A 254 3.31 17.97 -9.43
N ARG A 255 2.32 17.50 -10.18
CA ARG A 255 1.07 18.23 -10.39
C ARG A 255 -0.01 17.64 -9.51
N GLN A 256 -0.92 18.48 -9.05
CA GLN A 256 -2.10 18.00 -8.36
C GLN A 256 -2.97 17.23 -9.35
N LEU A 257 -3.21 15.95 -9.04
CA LEU A 257 -4.08 15.11 -9.86
C LEU A 257 -5.53 15.60 -9.77
N ASP A 258 -6.21 15.59 -10.91
CA ASP A 258 -7.65 15.83 -10.95
C ASP A 258 -8.38 14.74 -10.13
N LYS A 259 -9.36 15.18 -9.35
CA LYS A 259 -10.21 14.28 -8.56
C LYS A 259 -10.91 13.24 -9.44
N ALA A 260 -11.36 13.65 -10.64
CA ALA A 260 -12.00 12.75 -11.58
C ALA A 260 -11.04 11.63 -12.06
N LEU A 261 -9.74 11.91 -12.19
CA LEU A 261 -8.75 10.89 -12.50
C LEU A 261 -8.51 9.97 -11.30
N MET A 262 -8.42 10.52 -10.09
CA MET A 262 -8.22 9.74 -8.87
C MET A 262 -9.39 8.79 -8.58
N ASP A 263 -10.63 9.20 -8.84
CA ASP A 263 -11.83 8.40 -8.63
C ASP A 263 -11.87 7.13 -9.52
N ARG A 264 -11.02 7.05 -10.53
CA ARG A 264 -10.86 5.87 -11.38
C ARG A 264 -9.92 4.81 -10.82
N PHE A 265 -9.30 5.09 -9.69
CA PHE A 265 -8.35 4.19 -9.04
C PHE A 265 -8.78 3.74 -7.65
N VAL A 266 -8.38 2.54 -7.29
CA VAL A 266 -8.29 2.12 -5.89
C VAL A 266 -6.97 2.68 -5.35
N VAL A 267 -7.04 3.68 -4.49
CA VAL A 267 -5.85 4.32 -3.93
C VAL A 267 -5.32 3.54 -2.73
N ILE A 268 -4.03 3.26 -2.74
CA ILE A 268 -3.29 2.61 -1.65
C ILE A 268 -2.16 3.54 -1.23
N GLU A 269 -2.29 4.07 -0.03
CA GLU A 269 -1.27 4.94 0.55
C GLU A 269 -0.12 4.11 1.13
N MET A 270 1.09 4.48 0.73
CA MET A 270 2.34 3.89 1.21
C MET A 270 2.95 4.87 2.22
N ASP A 271 3.25 4.35 3.41
CA ASP A 271 3.90 5.12 4.46
C ASP A 271 5.44 5.00 4.33
N THR A 272 6.16 5.91 4.95
CA THR A 272 7.59 5.73 5.22
C THR A 272 7.78 4.56 6.20
N LEU A 273 8.90 3.87 6.08
CA LEU A 273 9.26 2.83 7.03
C LEU A 273 9.49 3.44 8.42
N SER A 274 9.20 2.67 9.45
CA SER A 274 9.66 2.99 10.81
C SER A 274 11.16 2.70 10.93
N ASP A 275 11.82 3.31 11.91
CA ASP A 275 13.24 3.09 12.19
C ASP A 275 13.57 1.60 12.34
N GLU A 276 12.66 0.83 12.99
CA GLU A 276 12.81 -0.61 13.20
C GLU A 276 12.71 -1.38 11.87
N GLU A 277 11.72 -1.03 11.04
CA GLU A 277 11.52 -1.68 9.73
C GLU A 277 12.66 -1.35 8.76
N GLU A 278 13.18 -0.13 8.79
CA GLU A 278 14.32 0.29 7.98
C GLU A 278 15.60 -0.42 8.42
N TYR A 279 15.83 -0.52 9.73
CA TYR A 279 16.94 -1.28 10.30
C TYR A 279 16.88 -2.76 9.91
N ASP A 280 15.73 -3.41 10.06
CA ASP A 280 15.51 -4.81 9.67
C ASP A 280 15.72 -5.04 8.18
N LEU A 281 15.42 -4.06 7.33
CA LEU A 281 15.64 -4.14 5.89
C LEU A 281 17.12 -4.08 5.52
N VAL A 282 17.92 -3.28 6.23
CA VAL A 282 19.33 -3.05 5.94
C VAL A 282 20.24 -4.09 6.60
N THR A 283 19.89 -4.58 7.78
CA THR A 283 20.69 -5.53 8.58
C THR A 283 21.05 -6.84 7.86
N PRO A 284 20.19 -7.48 7.03
CA PRO A 284 20.56 -8.69 6.29
C PRO A 284 21.69 -8.52 5.30
N PHE A 285 22.03 -7.29 4.93
CA PHE A 285 23.18 -6.99 4.07
C PHE A 285 24.47 -6.78 4.87
N ALA A 286 24.37 -6.75 6.19
CA ALA A 286 25.49 -6.59 7.11
C ALA A 286 25.94 -7.97 7.62
N GLU A 287 26.79 -8.68 6.85
CA GLU A 287 27.29 -10.00 7.23
C GLU A 287 28.40 -9.95 8.32
N ASN A 288 28.87 -8.74 8.70
CA ASN A 288 29.91 -8.51 9.70
C ASN A 288 29.55 -7.37 10.64
N ASP A 289 30.00 -7.42 11.89
CA ASP A 289 29.76 -6.43 12.94
C ASP A 289 30.07 -4.97 12.54
N VAL A 290 31.08 -4.77 11.69
CA VAL A 290 31.46 -3.44 11.18
C VAL A 290 30.44 -2.88 10.22
N ILE A 291 29.72 -3.72 9.50
CA ILE A 291 28.68 -3.32 8.56
C ILE A 291 27.37 -3.06 9.32
N GLU A 292 27.12 -3.80 10.40
CA GLU A 292 25.96 -3.59 11.27
C GLU A 292 25.98 -2.18 11.90
N LEU A 293 27.14 -1.74 12.41
CA LEU A 293 27.31 -0.37 12.89
C LEU A 293 27.05 0.67 11.80
N LYS A 294 27.57 0.43 10.58
CA LYS A 294 27.35 1.33 9.45
C LYS A 294 25.87 1.33 8.98
N ALA A 295 25.19 0.20 9.03
CA ALA A 295 23.77 0.12 8.71
C ALA A 295 22.93 0.96 9.68
N LYS A 296 23.24 0.90 10.98
CA LYS A 296 22.61 1.73 12.00
C LYS A 296 22.88 3.23 11.75
N ASP A 297 24.13 3.58 11.45
CA ASP A 297 24.50 4.96 11.12
C ASP A 297 23.77 5.48 9.88
N ILE A 298 23.53 4.64 8.88
CA ILE A 298 22.75 4.98 7.67
C ILE A 298 21.29 5.24 8.04
N VAL A 299 20.67 4.37 8.84
CA VAL A 299 19.29 4.55 9.28
C VAL A 299 19.15 5.83 10.11
N ASP A 300 20.04 6.05 11.08
CA ASP A 300 20.05 7.26 11.89
C ASP A 300 20.25 8.52 11.03
N PHE A 301 21.10 8.46 10.00
CA PHE A 301 21.32 9.55 9.05
C PHE A 301 20.10 9.84 8.19
N THR A 302 19.45 8.81 7.64
CA THR A 302 18.25 8.96 6.80
C THR A 302 17.08 9.53 7.59
N GLN A 303 16.91 9.13 8.86
CA GLN A 303 15.87 9.66 9.74
C GLN A 303 16.11 11.12 10.15
N GLN A 304 17.38 11.53 10.31
CA GLN A 304 17.74 12.91 10.61
C GLN A 304 17.69 13.81 9.37
N ASN A 305 17.89 13.25 8.18
CA ASN A 305 17.91 13.95 6.89
C ASN A 305 16.96 13.30 5.88
N PRO A 306 15.64 13.33 6.11
CA PRO A 306 14.66 12.63 5.26
C PRO A 306 14.63 13.11 3.80
N PHE A 307 15.29 14.24 3.49
CA PHE A 307 15.31 14.82 2.14
C PHE A 307 16.66 14.68 1.42
N GLY A 308 17.63 13.95 1.99
CA GLY A 308 18.88 13.60 1.28
C GLY A 308 19.75 14.80 0.87
N MET A 309 19.60 15.96 1.50
CA MET A 309 20.50 17.10 1.29
C MET A 309 21.63 17.08 2.32
N PRO A 310 22.90 17.28 1.89
CA PRO A 310 24.01 17.45 2.81
C PRO A 310 23.90 18.71 3.65
#